data_d5d6b647551645c631e6a29b820ddc6c
#
_entry.id   d5d6b647551645c631e6a29b820ddc6c
#
_cell.length_a   1.000
_cell.length_b   1.000
_cell.length_c   1.000
_cell.angle_alpha   90.00
_cell.angle_beta   90.00
_cell.angle_gamma   90.00
#
_symmetry.space_group_name_H-M   'P 1'
#
loop_
_entity.id
_entity.type
_entity.pdbx_description
1 polymer ?
#
loop_
_entity_poly.entity_id
_entity_poly.type
_entity_poly.pdbx_seq_one_letter_code
_entity_poly.pdbx_strand_id
1 'polypeptide(L)'
;MSIIKIDKLVKNFGKGENEVKVLKGLSFEIEKGEFVSLMGASGSGKSTLLYLIGGLDKPTSGNIYINDKDINTLKEKEMAKLRRKDIGFVFQFYNLVQNLTVEENIMLPVVMDGKKEKDYKERLDKILNIIGLADKRKNLPNELSGGQQQRVSIARAMILSPNIILADEPIGNLDSKSGKEVMDLFKKINEEEGITILQVTHSEEAAEYGNRVVRLKDGEII
;
A
#
# COMPACT_ATOMS: atom_id res chain seq x y z
N MET A 1 18.85 7.17 -0.52
CA MET A 1 18.07 8.43 -0.37
C MET A 1 16.70 8.04 0.15
N SER A 2 16.33 8.54 1.33
CA SER A 2 15.07 8.19 1.99
C SER A 2 13.88 8.69 1.18
N ILE A 3 12.91 7.82 0.90
CA ILE A 3 11.66 8.19 0.23
C ILE A 3 10.54 8.43 1.23
N ILE A 4 10.59 7.74 2.38
CA ILE A 4 9.69 7.93 3.52
C ILE A 4 10.55 8.18 4.75
N LYS A 5 10.30 9.30 5.44
CA LYS A 5 10.93 9.58 6.73
C LYS A 5 9.85 9.90 7.76
N ILE A 6 9.94 9.26 8.90
CA ILE A 6 9.07 9.44 10.05
C ILE A 6 9.89 9.99 11.19
N ASP A 7 9.42 11.09 11.78
CA ASP A 7 10.12 11.77 12.88
C ASP A 7 9.18 11.97 14.07
N LYS A 8 9.48 11.30 15.17
CA LYS A 8 8.80 11.38 16.48
C LYS A 8 7.26 11.29 16.37
N LEU A 9 6.78 10.38 15.52
CA LEU A 9 5.37 10.24 15.17
C LEU A 9 4.56 9.70 16.34
N VAL A 10 3.56 10.45 16.77
CA VAL A 10 2.62 10.06 17.83
C VAL A 10 1.19 9.98 17.24
N LYS A 11 0.46 8.94 17.63
CA LYS A 11 -0.96 8.84 17.35
C LYS A 11 -1.72 8.38 18.58
N ASN A 12 -2.67 9.21 19.02
CA ASN A 12 -3.63 8.89 20.05
C ASN A 12 -5.04 8.90 19.47
N PHE A 13 -5.91 8.04 19.99
CA PHE A 13 -7.34 8.05 19.73
C PHE A 13 -8.11 8.33 21.03
N GLY A 14 -9.30 8.89 20.91
CA GLY A 14 -10.08 9.29 22.07
C GLY A 14 -9.64 10.62 22.67
N LYS A 15 -10.17 10.97 23.83
CA LYS A 15 -9.83 12.18 24.61
C LYS A 15 -9.99 11.92 26.09
N GLY A 16 -9.21 12.61 26.92
CA GLY A 16 -9.27 12.54 28.39
C GLY A 16 -8.99 11.13 28.90
N GLU A 17 -9.85 10.63 29.80
CA GLU A 17 -9.70 9.30 30.42
C GLU A 17 -9.77 8.12 29.44
N ASN A 18 -10.37 8.32 28.25
CA ASN A 18 -10.48 7.31 27.21
C ASN A 18 -9.41 7.46 26.13
N GLU A 19 -8.33 8.20 26.36
CA GLU A 19 -7.24 8.34 25.40
C GLU A 19 -6.42 7.06 25.32
N VAL A 20 -6.30 6.53 24.10
CA VAL A 20 -5.48 5.35 23.77
C VAL A 20 -4.27 5.80 22.96
N LYS A 21 -3.06 5.62 23.50
CA LYS A 21 -1.80 5.92 22.81
C LYS A 21 -1.40 4.74 21.94
N VAL A 22 -1.58 4.88 20.62
CA VAL A 22 -1.33 3.81 19.64
C VAL A 22 0.08 3.87 19.10
N LEU A 23 0.61 5.08 18.81
CA LEU A 23 2.02 5.26 18.40
C LEU A 23 2.69 6.24 19.35
N LYS A 24 3.92 5.92 19.79
CA LYS A 24 4.59 6.57 20.92
C LYS A 24 5.92 7.22 20.53
N GLY A 25 5.92 8.06 19.50
CA GLY A 25 7.11 8.80 19.08
C GLY A 25 8.03 8.02 18.15
N LEU A 26 7.47 7.32 17.17
CA LEU A 26 8.22 6.52 16.21
C LEU A 26 9.11 7.38 15.32
N SER A 27 10.33 6.89 15.07
CA SER A 27 11.24 7.49 14.08
C SER A 27 11.94 6.40 13.29
N PHE A 28 11.79 6.41 11.97
CA PHE A 28 12.53 5.54 11.06
C PHE A 28 12.43 6.07 9.63
N GLU A 29 13.24 5.53 8.74
CA GLU A 29 13.29 5.92 7.33
C GLU A 29 13.21 4.69 6.44
N ILE A 30 12.68 4.86 5.24
CA ILE A 30 12.64 3.84 4.18
C ILE A 30 13.34 4.43 2.96
N GLU A 31 14.32 3.71 2.43
CA GLU A 31 15.05 4.09 1.24
C GLU A 31 14.26 3.81 -0.03
N LYS A 32 14.54 4.57 -1.09
CA LYS A 32 13.93 4.35 -2.40
C LYS A 32 14.28 2.96 -2.93
N GLY A 33 13.27 2.22 -3.40
CA GLY A 33 13.41 0.85 -3.91
C GLY A 33 13.50 -0.23 -2.81
N GLU A 34 13.42 0.16 -1.53
CA GLU A 34 13.38 -0.82 -0.44
C GLU A 34 12.03 -1.55 -0.39
N PHE A 35 12.05 -2.84 -0.05
CA PHE A 35 10.87 -3.58 0.34
C PHE A 35 10.91 -3.83 1.85
N VAL A 36 10.14 -3.05 2.60
CA VAL A 36 10.10 -3.11 4.07
C VAL A 36 8.86 -3.85 4.54
N SER A 37 9.05 -4.81 5.45
CA SER A 37 7.97 -5.51 6.15
C SER A 37 7.84 -4.96 7.57
N LEU A 38 6.71 -4.33 7.88
CA LEU A 38 6.37 -3.89 9.23
C LEU A 38 5.61 -5.00 9.95
N MET A 39 6.23 -5.60 10.94
CA MET A 39 5.68 -6.70 11.72
C MET A 39 5.26 -6.28 13.13
N GLY A 40 4.35 -7.04 13.72
CA GLY A 40 3.94 -6.88 15.12
C GLY A 40 2.60 -7.59 15.40
N ALA A 41 2.27 -7.75 16.67
CA ALA A 41 1.00 -8.34 17.09
C ALA A 41 -0.21 -7.54 16.60
N SER A 42 -1.39 -8.17 16.58
CA SER A 42 -2.64 -7.45 16.33
C SER A 42 -2.80 -6.32 17.35
N GLY A 43 -3.24 -5.15 16.92
CA GLY A 43 -3.40 -3.98 17.77
C GLY A 43 -2.11 -3.20 18.10
N SER A 44 -0.92 -3.60 17.60
CA SER A 44 0.33 -2.88 17.86
C SER A 44 0.46 -1.52 17.16
N GLY A 45 -0.48 -1.14 16.29
CA GLY A 45 -0.49 0.14 15.58
C GLY A 45 0.00 0.11 14.12
N LYS A 46 0.26 -1.07 13.54
CA LYS A 46 0.79 -1.23 12.16
C LYS A 46 -0.06 -0.57 11.09
N SER A 47 -1.35 -0.94 10.99
CA SER A 47 -2.27 -0.34 10.00
C SER A 47 -2.48 1.14 10.26
N THR A 48 -2.49 1.57 11.53
CA THR A 48 -2.51 2.99 11.89
C THR A 48 -1.32 3.74 11.29
N LEU A 49 -0.12 3.19 11.47
CA LEU A 49 1.10 3.78 10.91
C LEU A 49 1.05 3.83 9.37
N LEU A 50 0.60 2.74 8.74
CA LEU A 50 0.43 2.67 7.28
C LEU A 50 -0.53 3.76 6.77
N TYR A 51 -1.67 3.96 7.46
CA TYR A 51 -2.67 4.96 7.07
C TYR A 51 -2.19 6.40 7.30
N LEU A 52 -1.38 6.64 8.33
CA LEU A 52 -0.74 7.94 8.55
C LEU A 52 0.26 8.25 7.42
N ILE A 53 1.11 7.30 7.05
CA ILE A 53 2.05 7.44 5.92
C ILE A 53 1.29 7.72 4.62
N GLY A 54 0.20 7.02 4.39
CA GLY A 54 -0.66 7.21 3.21
C GLY A 54 -1.55 8.45 3.26
N GLY A 55 -1.52 9.23 4.36
CA GLY A 55 -2.34 10.41 4.53
C GLY A 55 -3.84 10.14 4.53
N LEU A 56 -4.25 8.93 4.96
CA LEU A 56 -5.65 8.56 5.18
C LEU A 56 -6.12 8.99 6.58
N ASP A 57 -5.17 9.23 7.49
CA ASP A 57 -5.39 9.76 8.83
C ASP A 57 -4.30 10.79 9.15
N LYS A 58 -4.47 11.57 10.24
CA LYS A 58 -3.53 12.59 10.68
C LYS A 58 -2.87 12.18 11.99
N PRO A 59 -1.57 12.45 12.17
CA PRO A 59 -0.90 12.21 13.44
C PRO A 59 -1.40 13.16 14.53
N THR A 60 -1.22 12.78 15.78
CA THR A 60 -1.43 13.66 16.93
C THR A 60 -0.27 14.66 17.07
N SER A 61 0.96 14.19 16.82
CA SER A 61 2.18 15.01 16.71
C SER A 61 3.27 14.27 15.97
N GLY A 62 4.40 14.93 15.68
CA GLY A 62 5.48 14.41 14.86
C GLY A 62 5.22 14.62 13.38
N ASN A 63 6.17 14.24 12.53
CA ASN A 63 6.15 14.57 11.10
C ASN A 63 6.35 13.32 10.24
N ILE A 64 5.76 13.35 9.06
CA ILE A 64 5.92 12.34 7.99
C ILE A 64 6.36 13.07 6.72
N TYR A 65 7.49 12.66 6.17
CA TYR A 65 8.01 13.19 4.93
C TYR A 65 7.95 12.12 3.84
N ILE A 66 7.45 12.51 2.67
CA ILE A 66 7.48 11.69 1.44
C ILE A 66 8.21 12.50 0.37
N ASN A 67 9.30 11.96 -0.20
CA ASN A 67 10.19 12.68 -1.11
C ASN A 67 10.60 14.04 -0.52
N ASP A 68 11.08 14.07 0.72
CA ASP A 68 11.50 15.26 1.50
C ASP A 68 10.40 16.30 1.76
N LYS A 69 9.13 16.00 1.40
CA LYS A 69 8.00 16.89 1.61
C LYS A 69 7.19 16.46 2.83
N ASP A 70 7.05 17.37 3.81
CA ASP A 70 6.18 17.14 4.97
C ASP A 70 4.72 17.06 4.55
N ILE A 71 4.13 15.87 4.64
CA ILE A 71 2.75 15.63 4.21
C ILE A 71 1.72 16.22 5.18
N ASN A 72 2.09 16.50 6.43
CA ASN A 72 1.18 17.10 7.41
C ASN A 72 0.84 18.55 7.07
N THR A 73 1.69 19.23 6.29
CA THR A 73 1.48 20.62 5.85
C THR A 73 0.60 20.74 4.61
N LEU A 74 0.31 19.61 3.95
CA LEU A 74 -0.46 19.59 2.71
C LEU A 74 -1.94 19.87 2.94
N LYS A 75 -2.51 20.68 2.07
CA LYS A 75 -3.97 20.84 1.97
C LYS A 75 -4.59 19.56 1.39
N GLU A 76 -5.86 19.29 1.67
CA GLU A 76 -6.54 18.07 1.22
C GLU A 76 -6.43 17.81 -0.30
N LYS A 77 -6.51 18.87 -1.11
CA LYS A 77 -6.35 18.76 -2.57
C LYS A 77 -4.94 18.28 -2.98
N GLU A 78 -3.91 18.75 -2.27
CA GLU A 78 -2.52 18.36 -2.52
C GLU A 78 -2.26 16.93 -2.02
N MET A 79 -2.83 16.58 -0.85
CA MET A 79 -2.77 15.23 -0.30
C MET A 79 -3.48 14.23 -1.21
N ALA A 80 -4.67 14.56 -1.72
CA ALA A 80 -5.37 13.72 -2.68
C ALA A 80 -4.57 13.52 -3.99
N LYS A 81 -3.83 14.55 -4.44
CA LYS A 81 -2.94 14.44 -5.60
C LYS A 81 -1.75 13.52 -5.31
N LEU A 82 -1.12 13.64 -4.13
CA LEU A 82 -0.02 12.78 -3.69
C LEU A 82 -0.48 11.32 -3.63
N ARG A 83 -1.62 11.04 -2.98
CA ARG A 83 -2.21 9.69 -2.93
C ARG A 83 -2.44 9.08 -4.32
N ARG A 84 -2.95 9.86 -5.27
CA ARG A 84 -3.19 9.34 -6.63
C ARG A 84 -1.93 9.07 -7.42
N LYS A 85 -0.89 9.91 -7.26
CA LYS A 85 0.29 9.89 -8.15
C LYS A 85 1.46 9.10 -7.59
N ASP A 86 1.69 9.25 -6.29
CA ASP A 86 2.93 8.76 -5.66
C ASP A 86 2.72 7.52 -4.81
N ILE A 87 1.46 7.23 -4.40
CA ILE A 87 1.14 6.15 -3.48
C ILE A 87 0.10 5.20 -4.09
N GLY A 88 0.44 3.93 -4.21
CA GLY A 88 -0.51 2.85 -4.47
C GLY A 88 -0.92 2.19 -3.16
N PHE A 89 -2.22 1.93 -2.97
CA PHE A 89 -2.73 1.20 -1.82
C PHE A 89 -3.18 -0.20 -2.21
N VAL A 90 -2.80 -1.19 -1.40
CA VAL A 90 -3.27 -2.58 -1.48
C VAL A 90 -3.81 -2.98 -0.11
N PHE A 91 -5.06 -3.40 -0.05
CA PHE A 91 -5.77 -3.75 1.19
C PHE A 91 -6.04 -5.24 1.28
N GLN A 92 -6.25 -5.73 2.49
CA GLN A 92 -6.58 -7.11 2.80
C GLN A 92 -7.86 -7.59 2.10
N PHE A 93 -8.86 -6.73 1.92
CA PHE A 93 -10.17 -7.04 1.30
C PHE A 93 -10.26 -6.62 -0.17
N TYR A 94 -9.14 -6.45 -0.88
CA TYR A 94 -9.04 -6.12 -2.31
C TYR A 94 -9.67 -4.76 -2.69
N ASN A 95 -10.81 -4.40 -2.12
CA ASN A 95 -11.58 -3.17 -2.35
C ASN A 95 -11.82 -2.89 -3.85
N LEU A 96 -12.16 -3.95 -4.61
CA LEU A 96 -12.56 -3.82 -6.00
C LEU A 96 -14.00 -3.33 -6.11
N VAL A 97 -14.27 -2.52 -7.12
CA VAL A 97 -15.61 -2.07 -7.46
C VAL A 97 -16.31 -3.22 -8.19
N GLN A 98 -17.35 -3.79 -7.57
CA GLN A 98 -17.94 -5.07 -7.97
C GLN A 98 -18.65 -5.07 -9.33
N ASN A 99 -19.11 -3.92 -9.78
CA ASN A 99 -19.79 -3.74 -11.08
C ASN A 99 -18.85 -3.23 -12.19
N LEU A 100 -17.55 -3.17 -11.93
CA LEU A 100 -16.52 -2.86 -12.91
C LEU A 100 -15.71 -4.12 -13.24
N THR A 101 -15.36 -4.28 -14.51
CA THR A 101 -14.47 -5.34 -14.98
C THR A 101 -13.06 -5.22 -14.41
N VAL A 102 -12.22 -6.22 -14.63
CA VAL A 102 -10.79 -6.21 -14.26
C VAL A 102 -10.10 -4.97 -14.83
N GLU A 103 -10.22 -4.73 -16.14
CA GLU A 103 -9.56 -3.58 -16.78
C GLU A 103 -10.09 -2.24 -16.26
N GLU A 104 -11.39 -2.11 -16.03
CA GLU A 104 -12.00 -0.89 -15.49
C GLU A 104 -11.56 -0.63 -14.03
N ASN A 105 -11.48 -1.67 -13.20
CA ASN A 105 -10.92 -1.54 -11.86
C ASN A 105 -9.46 -1.07 -11.88
N ILE A 106 -8.63 -1.61 -12.78
CA ILE A 106 -7.23 -1.21 -12.93
C ILE A 106 -7.14 0.24 -13.41
N MET A 107 -8.00 0.64 -14.35
CA MET A 107 -8.00 1.98 -14.95
C MET A 107 -8.62 3.07 -14.07
N LEU A 108 -9.33 2.71 -13.01
CA LEU A 108 -10.03 3.65 -12.14
C LEU A 108 -9.18 4.84 -11.67
N PRO A 109 -7.90 4.68 -11.22
CA PRO A 109 -7.06 5.81 -10.85
C PRO A 109 -6.75 6.77 -12.01
N VAL A 110 -6.65 6.27 -13.23
CA VAL A 110 -6.42 7.07 -14.45
C VAL A 110 -7.61 7.98 -14.71
N VAL A 111 -8.84 7.41 -14.64
CA VAL A 111 -10.10 8.15 -14.80
C VAL A 111 -10.25 9.20 -13.70
N MET A 112 -9.99 8.83 -12.44
CA MET A 112 -10.08 9.74 -11.30
C MET A 112 -9.05 10.88 -11.34
N ASP A 113 -7.90 10.70 -12.00
CA ASP A 113 -6.90 11.75 -12.22
C ASP A 113 -7.22 12.62 -13.46
N GLY A 114 -8.35 12.37 -14.13
CA GLY A 114 -8.80 13.10 -15.32
C GLY A 114 -7.94 12.85 -16.57
N LYS A 115 -7.19 11.74 -16.59
CA LYS A 115 -6.35 11.34 -17.72
C LYS A 115 -7.15 10.55 -18.74
N LYS A 116 -6.67 10.54 -19.99
CA LYS A 116 -7.32 9.79 -21.06
C LYS A 116 -6.90 8.33 -21.02
N GLU A 117 -7.84 7.42 -20.89
CA GLU A 117 -7.60 5.98 -20.82
C GLU A 117 -6.79 5.44 -22.00
N LYS A 118 -6.98 5.99 -23.20
CA LYS A 118 -6.23 5.62 -24.40
C LYS A 118 -4.72 5.76 -24.26
N ASP A 119 -4.26 6.72 -23.44
CA ASP A 119 -2.83 6.99 -23.23
C ASP A 119 -2.20 5.95 -22.27
N TYR A 120 -3.03 5.13 -21.61
CA TYR A 120 -2.61 4.08 -20.67
C TYR A 120 -2.85 2.65 -21.19
N LYS A 121 -3.32 2.49 -22.42
CA LYS A 121 -3.69 1.18 -22.96
C LYS A 121 -2.50 0.21 -23.00
N GLU A 122 -1.35 0.64 -23.50
CA GLU A 122 -0.13 -0.18 -23.54
C GLU A 122 0.34 -0.56 -22.13
N ARG A 123 0.25 0.38 -21.17
CA ARG A 123 0.61 0.11 -19.78
C ARG A 123 -0.37 -0.86 -19.14
N LEU A 124 -1.67 -0.74 -19.40
CA LEU A 124 -2.68 -1.68 -18.95
C LEU A 124 -2.39 -3.09 -19.47
N ASP A 125 -2.08 -3.24 -20.77
CA ASP A 125 -1.76 -4.52 -21.38
C ASP A 125 -0.48 -5.12 -20.74
N LYS A 126 0.56 -4.31 -20.52
CA LYS A 126 1.77 -4.74 -19.78
C LYS A 126 1.42 -5.25 -18.37
N ILE A 127 0.65 -4.48 -17.61
CA ILE A 127 0.27 -4.82 -16.24
C ILE A 127 -0.59 -6.10 -16.21
N LEU A 128 -1.55 -6.25 -17.11
CA LEU A 128 -2.38 -7.45 -17.21
C LEU A 128 -1.55 -8.72 -17.46
N ASN A 129 -0.48 -8.60 -18.27
CA ASN A 129 0.46 -9.70 -18.47
C ASN A 129 1.30 -9.97 -17.21
N ILE A 130 1.78 -8.93 -16.52
CA ILE A 130 2.56 -9.08 -15.26
C ILE A 130 1.74 -9.83 -14.20
N ILE A 131 0.45 -9.50 -14.04
CA ILE A 131 -0.43 -10.15 -13.06
C ILE A 131 -1.05 -11.48 -13.56
N GLY A 132 -0.80 -11.87 -14.82
CA GLY A 132 -1.28 -13.12 -15.42
C GLY A 132 -2.80 -13.18 -15.58
N LEU A 133 -3.45 -12.06 -15.94
CA LEU A 133 -4.92 -11.96 -16.08
C LEU A 133 -5.35 -11.29 -17.41
N ALA A 134 -4.53 -11.38 -18.45
CA ALA A 134 -4.83 -10.78 -19.75
C ALA A 134 -6.11 -11.38 -20.39
N ASP A 135 -6.31 -12.69 -20.22
CA ASP A 135 -7.49 -13.45 -20.67
C ASP A 135 -8.76 -13.12 -19.88
N LYS A 136 -8.63 -12.56 -18.68
CA LYS A 136 -9.72 -12.22 -17.76
C LYS A 136 -10.04 -10.73 -17.68
N ARG A 137 -9.49 -9.93 -18.59
CA ARG A 137 -9.64 -8.47 -18.56
C ARG A 137 -11.07 -7.94 -18.50
N LYS A 138 -12.03 -8.69 -19.05
CA LYS A 138 -13.47 -8.36 -19.10
C LYS A 138 -14.30 -9.01 -17.99
N ASN A 139 -13.69 -9.88 -17.17
CA ASN A 139 -14.39 -10.51 -16.05
C ASN A 139 -14.71 -9.49 -14.95
N LEU A 140 -15.78 -9.75 -14.21
CA LEU A 140 -16.14 -9.04 -12.99
C LEU A 140 -15.40 -9.63 -11.77
N PRO A 141 -15.24 -8.88 -10.67
CA PRO A 141 -14.58 -9.39 -9.47
C PRO A 141 -15.15 -10.68 -8.90
N ASN A 142 -16.46 -10.88 -8.94
CA ASN A 142 -17.14 -12.09 -8.46
C ASN A 142 -16.85 -13.34 -9.30
N GLU A 143 -16.26 -13.20 -10.49
CA GLU A 143 -15.82 -14.30 -11.35
C GLU A 143 -14.36 -14.69 -11.13
N LEU A 144 -13.69 -14.06 -10.16
CA LEU A 144 -12.28 -14.22 -9.85
C LEU A 144 -12.06 -14.89 -8.48
N SER A 145 -11.02 -15.72 -8.37
CA SER A 145 -10.54 -16.19 -7.06
C SER A 145 -10.01 -15.03 -6.21
N GLY A 146 -9.90 -15.22 -4.88
CA GLY A 146 -9.35 -14.21 -3.97
C GLY A 146 -7.94 -13.75 -4.38
N GLY A 147 -7.05 -14.69 -4.74
CA GLY A 147 -5.72 -14.36 -5.23
C GLY A 147 -5.72 -13.57 -6.54
N GLN A 148 -6.67 -13.87 -7.45
CA GLN A 148 -6.86 -13.09 -8.68
C GLN A 148 -7.35 -11.67 -8.37
N GLN A 149 -8.33 -11.53 -7.46
CA GLN A 149 -8.82 -10.22 -7.03
C GLN A 149 -7.70 -9.38 -6.39
N GLN A 150 -6.85 -10.00 -5.59
CA GLN A 150 -5.70 -9.32 -4.98
C GLN A 150 -4.69 -8.87 -6.04
N ARG A 151 -4.40 -9.69 -7.05
CA ARG A 151 -3.54 -9.28 -8.17
C ARG A 151 -4.14 -8.10 -8.97
N VAL A 152 -5.47 -8.05 -9.15
CA VAL A 152 -6.15 -6.87 -9.74
C VAL A 152 -6.00 -5.63 -8.85
N SER A 153 -6.11 -5.76 -7.52
CA SER A 153 -5.89 -4.67 -6.58
C SER A 153 -4.46 -4.11 -6.67
N ILE A 154 -3.46 -4.99 -6.78
CA ILE A 154 -2.06 -4.61 -7.00
C ILE A 154 -1.88 -3.90 -8.34
N ALA A 155 -2.46 -4.42 -9.40
CA ALA A 155 -2.43 -3.82 -10.74
C ALA A 155 -3.04 -2.41 -10.74
N ARG A 156 -4.17 -2.22 -10.06
CA ARG A 156 -4.80 -0.91 -9.86
C ARG A 156 -3.85 0.05 -9.13
N ALA A 157 -3.15 -0.42 -8.11
CA ALA A 157 -2.18 0.39 -7.39
C ALA A 157 -1.00 0.82 -8.29
N MET A 158 -0.63 0.04 -9.30
CA MET A 158 0.53 0.25 -10.18
C MET A 158 0.25 1.14 -11.41
N ILE A 159 -1.00 1.30 -11.84
CA ILE A 159 -1.32 1.85 -13.17
C ILE A 159 -0.75 3.26 -13.41
N LEU A 160 -0.69 4.09 -12.37
CA LEU A 160 -0.14 5.44 -12.45
C LEU A 160 1.38 5.50 -12.19
N SER A 161 2.08 4.37 -12.09
CA SER A 161 3.51 4.26 -11.78
C SER A 161 3.88 4.98 -10.47
N PRO A 162 3.30 4.58 -9.34
CA PRO A 162 3.61 5.20 -8.06
C PRO A 162 5.06 4.95 -7.65
N ASN A 163 5.61 5.83 -6.81
CA ASN A 163 6.91 5.61 -6.20
C ASN A 163 6.86 4.64 -5.00
N ILE A 164 5.68 4.53 -4.37
CA ILE A 164 5.46 3.78 -3.12
C ILE A 164 4.21 2.93 -3.26
N ILE A 165 4.27 1.69 -2.81
CA ILE A 165 3.09 0.85 -2.53
C ILE A 165 3.00 0.61 -1.03
N LEU A 166 1.83 0.92 -0.45
CA LEU A 166 1.46 0.64 0.92
C LEU A 166 0.50 -0.55 0.93
N ALA A 167 0.90 -1.66 1.55
CA ALA A 167 0.12 -2.90 1.57
C ALA A 167 -0.27 -3.29 3.00
N ASP A 168 -1.57 -3.35 3.28
CA ASP A 168 -2.13 -3.73 4.58
C ASP A 168 -2.59 -5.19 4.54
N GLU A 169 -1.84 -6.09 5.19
CA GLU A 169 -2.10 -7.54 5.27
C GLU A 169 -2.43 -8.16 3.88
N PRO A 170 -1.56 -8.00 2.86
CA PRO A 170 -1.93 -8.26 1.46
C PRO A 170 -2.28 -9.71 1.16
N ILE A 171 -1.92 -10.66 2.02
CA ILE A 171 -2.23 -12.09 1.88
C ILE A 171 -3.12 -12.64 3.00
N GLY A 172 -3.60 -11.78 3.91
CA GLY A 172 -4.31 -12.21 5.13
C GLY A 172 -5.61 -13.00 4.89
N ASN A 173 -6.22 -12.89 3.69
CA ASN A 173 -7.44 -13.58 3.30
C ASN A 173 -7.21 -14.63 2.21
N LEU A 174 -5.96 -15.02 1.94
CA LEU A 174 -5.60 -15.95 0.88
C LEU A 174 -5.16 -17.30 1.44
N ASP A 175 -5.38 -18.35 0.65
CA ASP A 175 -4.71 -19.64 0.87
C ASP A 175 -3.19 -19.52 0.62
N SER A 176 -2.41 -20.46 1.15
CA SER A 176 -0.94 -20.39 1.09
C SER A 176 -0.39 -20.31 -0.34
N LYS A 177 -1.02 -20.99 -1.31
CA LYS A 177 -0.58 -20.96 -2.71
C LYS A 177 -0.81 -19.59 -3.32
N SER A 178 -2.04 -19.07 -3.19
CA SER A 178 -2.39 -17.74 -3.69
C SER A 178 -1.60 -16.64 -2.97
N GLY A 179 -1.35 -16.79 -1.67
CA GLY A 179 -0.51 -15.90 -0.89
C GLY A 179 0.91 -15.82 -1.44
N LYS A 180 1.52 -16.99 -1.71
CA LYS A 180 2.86 -17.06 -2.32
C LYS A 180 2.90 -16.37 -3.68
N GLU A 181 1.93 -16.63 -4.57
CA GLU A 181 1.85 -15.99 -5.90
C GLU A 181 1.76 -14.45 -5.79
N VAL A 182 1.02 -13.93 -4.80
CA VAL A 182 0.90 -12.49 -4.53
C VAL A 182 2.22 -11.92 -4.01
N MET A 183 2.91 -12.61 -3.11
CA MET A 183 4.19 -12.14 -2.58
C MET A 183 5.29 -12.20 -3.63
N ASP A 184 5.34 -13.25 -4.47
CA ASP A 184 6.24 -13.33 -5.62
C ASP A 184 6.00 -12.16 -6.60
N LEU A 185 4.73 -11.77 -6.80
CA LEU A 185 4.38 -10.59 -7.61
C LEU A 185 4.90 -9.29 -6.99
N PHE A 186 4.75 -9.07 -5.67
CA PHE A 186 5.30 -7.90 -4.99
C PHE A 186 6.82 -7.82 -5.14
N LYS A 187 7.52 -8.95 -4.96
CA LYS A 187 8.98 -9.01 -5.13
C LYS A 187 9.38 -8.64 -6.56
N LYS A 188 8.70 -9.20 -7.55
CA LYS A 188 8.93 -8.89 -8.97
C LYS A 188 8.72 -7.39 -9.26
N ILE A 189 7.64 -6.79 -8.75
CA ILE A 189 7.35 -5.37 -8.91
C ILE A 189 8.45 -4.50 -8.29
N ASN A 190 8.91 -4.85 -7.09
CA ASN A 190 9.99 -4.12 -6.42
C ASN A 190 11.30 -4.19 -7.22
N GLU A 191 11.68 -5.39 -7.69
CA GLU A 191 12.93 -5.61 -8.41
C GLU A 191 12.93 -5.03 -9.84
N GLU A 192 11.83 -5.22 -10.59
CA GLU A 192 11.78 -4.82 -12.03
C GLU A 192 11.32 -3.38 -12.25
N GLU A 193 10.39 -2.87 -11.44
CA GLU A 193 9.85 -1.51 -11.60
C GLU A 193 10.49 -0.51 -10.60
N GLY A 194 11.30 -0.98 -9.65
CA GLY A 194 11.99 -0.16 -8.64
C GLY A 194 11.05 0.55 -7.65
N ILE A 195 9.82 0.04 -7.49
CA ILE A 195 8.82 0.63 -6.61
C ILE A 195 9.17 0.28 -5.15
N THR A 196 9.17 1.28 -4.29
CA THR A 196 9.33 1.07 -2.84
C THR A 196 8.07 0.44 -2.28
N ILE A 197 8.21 -0.61 -1.46
CA ILE A 197 7.07 -1.31 -0.86
C ILE A 197 7.18 -1.25 0.67
N LEU A 198 6.11 -0.82 1.31
CA LEU A 198 5.91 -1.00 2.75
C LEU A 198 4.69 -1.89 2.95
N GLN A 199 4.91 -3.12 3.38
CA GLN A 199 3.82 -3.99 3.79
C GLN A 199 3.69 -4.06 5.30
N VAL A 200 2.47 -4.20 5.77
CA VAL A 200 2.12 -4.58 7.13
C VAL A 200 1.71 -6.04 7.13
N THR A 201 2.27 -6.84 8.02
CA THR A 201 1.90 -8.24 8.15
C THR A 201 2.15 -8.77 9.56
N HIS A 202 1.44 -9.84 9.92
CA HIS A 202 1.72 -10.66 11.10
C HIS A 202 2.32 -12.04 10.71
N SER A 203 2.44 -12.33 9.40
CA SER A 203 3.03 -13.56 8.86
C SER A 203 4.55 -13.40 8.73
N GLU A 204 5.32 -14.27 9.39
CA GLU A 204 6.79 -14.33 9.23
C GLU A 204 7.15 -14.68 7.77
N GLU A 205 6.42 -15.63 7.15
CA GLU A 205 6.63 -16.00 5.74
C GLU A 205 6.49 -14.81 4.80
N ALA A 206 5.43 -13.98 4.98
CA ALA A 206 5.25 -12.78 4.18
C ALA A 206 6.35 -11.74 4.45
N ALA A 207 6.82 -11.65 5.70
CA ALA A 207 7.85 -10.68 6.08
C ALA A 207 9.20 -10.97 5.44
N GLU A 208 9.54 -12.24 5.20
CA GLU A 208 10.79 -12.68 4.56
C GLU A 208 10.95 -12.20 3.09
N TYR A 209 9.85 -11.79 2.45
CA TYR A 209 9.92 -11.17 1.12
C TYR A 209 10.52 -9.76 1.14
N GLY A 210 10.46 -9.07 2.27
CA GLY A 210 11.07 -7.75 2.45
C GLY A 210 12.59 -7.83 2.59
N ASN A 211 13.28 -6.81 2.10
CA ASN A 211 14.73 -6.66 2.31
C ASN A 211 15.06 -6.32 3.77
N ARG A 212 14.10 -5.73 4.48
CA ARG A 212 14.21 -5.34 5.89
C ARG A 212 12.90 -5.56 6.64
N VAL A 213 13.01 -6.09 7.85
CA VAL A 213 11.89 -6.23 8.77
C VAL A 213 12.01 -5.18 9.87
N VAL A 214 10.96 -4.38 10.05
CA VAL A 214 10.79 -3.46 11.18
C VAL A 214 9.75 -4.06 12.12
N ARG A 215 10.07 -4.15 13.41
CA ARG A 215 9.15 -4.73 14.39
C ARG A 215 8.51 -3.64 15.23
N LEU A 216 7.18 -3.65 15.28
CA LEU A 216 6.37 -2.74 16.08
C LEU A 216 5.75 -3.49 17.25
N LYS A 217 6.03 -3.04 18.46
CA LYS A 217 5.46 -3.57 19.69
C LYS A 217 4.96 -2.44 20.57
N ASP A 218 3.72 -2.52 20.99
CA ASP A 218 3.08 -1.56 21.93
C ASP A 218 3.25 -0.08 21.52
N GLY A 219 3.25 0.20 20.20
CA GLY A 219 3.40 1.53 19.63
C GLY A 219 4.85 2.03 19.55
N GLU A 220 5.85 1.16 19.70
CA GLU A 220 7.29 1.47 19.62
C GLU A 220 8.01 0.51 18.66
N ILE A 221 9.08 0.98 18.01
CA ILE A 221 9.96 0.13 17.18
C ILE A 221 10.96 -0.57 18.10
N ILE A 222 11.15 -1.89 17.88
CA ILE A 222 12.05 -2.74 18.66
C ILE A 222 13.08 -3.44 17.75
#